data_59527d98ce947ca77c79183cf6c110f2
#
_entry.id   59527d98ce947ca77c79183cf6c110f2
#
_cell.length_a   1.000
_cell.length_b   1.000
_cell.length_c   1.000
_cell.angle_alpha   90.00
_cell.angle_beta   90.00
_cell.angle_gamma   90.00
#
_symmetry.space_group_name_H-M   'P 1'
#
loop_
_entity.id
_entity.type
_entity.pdbx_description
1 polymer ?
#
loop_
_entity_poly.entity_id
_entity_poly.type
_entity_poly.pdbx_seq_one_letter_code
_entity_poly.pdbx_strand_id
1 'polypeptide(L)'
;MIHRLITTWNKTNLMKRIAIGIVLGVILALIFPKATGIGLLGQFFVGGLRAIAPLLVFALVANALSQHQKGTETNMKKVIVLYLLGTFAAAFVAVLVNYIFPITITLTGKAAEGSSPNGIGEVISNLLLKIVDNPVNALQQANYIGILSWATVFGIAMREASEHSKDLLQTLADITSKIVEWIINLAPFGILGLVFTTIAGQGLSALSNYGILLLVLVGTMAFVALVINPLIVFFMIRKNPYPLVFKCLRVSGVTAFFTRSSAANIPVNMRLCEELGLNPDTYSVSIPLGSTVNMAGAAVTIIILTLAAANTLHIQVDFGTALILSVVAAISACGASGVAGGSLLLIPVACSLFGITNDLAMQVVSVGFIIGVIQDSCETALNSSTDVLFTAIAEMSSWPKEKRY
;
A
#
# COMPACT_ATOMS: atom_id res chain seq x y z
N MET A 1 -31.14 -5.53 24.70
CA MET A 1 -30.04 -6.47 24.40
C MET A 1 -29.32 -6.09 23.09
N ILE A 2 -30.02 -5.94 21.99
CA ILE A 2 -29.44 -5.59 20.68
C ILE A 2 -28.66 -4.26 20.71
N HIS A 3 -29.21 -3.21 21.31
CA HIS A 3 -28.53 -1.91 21.41
C HIS A 3 -27.18 -1.99 22.19
N ARG A 4 -27.12 -2.79 23.26
CA ARG A 4 -25.85 -3.03 23.98
C ARG A 4 -24.83 -3.80 23.14
N LEU A 5 -25.27 -4.79 22.36
CA LEU A 5 -24.40 -5.54 21.45
C LEU A 5 -23.81 -4.64 20.38
N ILE A 6 -24.64 -3.80 19.73
CA ILE A 6 -24.20 -2.84 18.71
C ILE A 6 -23.22 -1.82 19.30
N THR A 7 -23.49 -1.29 20.49
CA THR A 7 -22.62 -0.32 21.16
C THR A 7 -21.28 -0.94 21.55
N THR A 8 -21.28 -2.18 22.05
CA THR A 8 -20.06 -2.92 22.37
C THR A 8 -19.27 -3.26 21.11
N TRP A 9 -19.95 -3.67 20.04
CA TRP A 9 -19.34 -3.94 18.75
C TRP A 9 -18.65 -2.69 18.19
N ASN A 10 -19.29 -1.54 18.21
CA ASN A 10 -18.74 -0.29 17.68
C ASN A 10 -17.57 0.25 18.54
N LYS A 11 -17.53 -0.08 19.83
CA LYS A 11 -16.39 0.24 20.71
C LYS A 11 -15.21 -0.73 20.56
N THR A 12 -15.42 -1.88 19.94
CA THR A 12 -14.37 -2.88 19.73
C THR A 12 -13.48 -2.45 18.55
N ASN A 13 -12.16 -2.55 18.70
CA ASN A 13 -11.20 -2.25 17.66
C ASN A 13 -11.51 -3.08 16.39
N LEU A 14 -11.39 -2.45 15.21
CA LEU A 14 -11.64 -3.06 13.91
C LEU A 14 -10.86 -4.37 13.72
N MET A 15 -9.60 -4.44 14.17
CA MET A 15 -8.77 -5.67 14.10
C MET A 15 -9.43 -6.85 14.82
N LYS A 16 -9.94 -6.63 16.04
CA LYS A 16 -10.64 -7.68 16.79
C LYS A 16 -11.92 -8.11 16.10
N ARG A 17 -12.68 -7.16 15.52
CA ARG A 17 -13.88 -7.46 14.74
C ARG A 17 -13.57 -8.28 13.49
N ILE A 18 -12.48 -7.97 12.77
CA ILE A 18 -12.01 -8.74 11.60
C ILE A 18 -11.60 -10.15 12.03
N ALA A 19 -10.83 -10.29 13.12
CA ALA A 19 -10.42 -11.61 13.62
C ALA A 19 -11.64 -12.48 13.97
N ILE A 20 -12.67 -11.89 14.61
CA ILE A 20 -13.95 -12.59 14.86
C ILE A 20 -14.60 -12.99 13.52
N GLY A 21 -14.61 -12.11 12.52
CA GLY A 21 -15.14 -12.40 11.18
C GLY A 21 -14.43 -13.58 10.52
N ILE A 22 -13.09 -13.64 10.60
CA ILE A 22 -12.30 -14.76 10.08
C ILE A 22 -12.68 -16.06 10.78
N VAL A 23 -12.69 -16.08 12.11
CA VAL A 23 -13.02 -17.29 12.91
C VAL A 23 -14.43 -17.77 12.60
N LEU A 24 -15.41 -16.86 12.55
CA LEU A 24 -16.79 -17.21 12.20
C LEU A 24 -16.89 -17.71 10.76
N GLY A 25 -16.16 -17.12 9.82
CA GLY A 25 -16.11 -17.57 8.42
C GLY A 25 -15.61 -19.00 8.29
N VAL A 26 -14.54 -19.35 9.03
CA VAL A 26 -14.01 -20.72 9.10
C VAL A 26 -15.07 -21.69 9.68
N ILE A 27 -15.64 -21.36 10.83
CA ILE A 27 -16.62 -22.21 11.51
C ILE A 27 -17.85 -22.45 10.62
N LEU A 28 -18.40 -21.38 10.04
CA LEU A 28 -19.56 -21.49 9.16
C LEU A 28 -19.28 -22.29 7.91
N ALA A 29 -18.09 -22.17 7.32
CA ALA A 29 -17.68 -22.95 6.14
C ALA A 29 -17.56 -24.46 6.44
N LEU A 30 -17.09 -24.81 7.66
CA LEU A 30 -16.97 -26.20 8.09
C LEU A 30 -18.32 -26.83 8.43
N ILE A 31 -19.23 -26.08 9.07
CA ILE A 31 -20.52 -26.58 9.52
C ILE A 31 -21.57 -26.54 8.40
N PHE A 32 -21.59 -25.45 7.62
CA PHE A 32 -22.59 -25.21 6.60
C PHE A 32 -22.00 -24.90 5.22
N PRO A 33 -21.14 -25.77 4.62
CA PRO A 33 -20.41 -25.46 3.38
C PRO A 33 -21.32 -25.11 2.19
N LYS A 34 -22.57 -25.55 2.22
CA LYS A 34 -23.57 -25.30 1.18
C LYS A 34 -24.32 -23.96 1.32
N ALA A 35 -24.11 -23.21 2.38
CA ALA A 35 -24.79 -21.92 2.63
C ALA A 35 -24.17 -20.79 1.80
N THR A 36 -24.18 -20.91 0.47
CA THR A 36 -23.51 -20.01 -0.49
C THR A 36 -23.91 -18.54 -0.35
N GLY A 37 -25.10 -18.24 0.22
CA GLY A 37 -25.56 -16.89 0.49
C GLY A 37 -24.63 -16.09 1.43
N ILE A 38 -23.84 -16.76 2.29
CA ILE A 38 -22.86 -16.10 3.15
C ILE A 38 -21.77 -15.42 2.32
N GLY A 39 -21.42 -15.99 1.17
CA GLY A 39 -20.44 -15.42 0.24
C GLY A 39 -20.84 -14.06 -0.32
N LEU A 40 -22.14 -13.73 -0.35
CA LEU A 40 -22.61 -12.41 -0.79
C LEU A 40 -22.03 -11.26 0.06
N LEU A 41 -21.79 -11.47 1.35
CA LEU A 41 -21.16 -10.47 2.21
C LEU A 41 -19.78 -10.09 1.70
N GLY A 42 -18.99 -11.08 1.26
CA GLY A 42 -17.68 -10.86 0.65
C GLY A 42 -17.78 -10.12 -0.68
N GLN A 43 -18.73 -10.54 -1.53
CA GLN A 43 -18.93 -9.92 -2.83
C GLN A 43 -19.36 -8.44 -2.71
N PHE A 44 -20.27 -8.11 -1.78
CA PHE A 44 -20.67 -6.73 -1.49
C PHE A 44 -19.51 -5.88 -1.02
N PHE A 45 -18.69 -6.40 -0.12
CA PHE A 45 -17.54 -5.70 0.41
C PHE A 45 -16.53 -5.37 -0.70
N VAL A 46 -16.11 -6.38 -1.48
CA VAL A 46 -15.17 -6.20 -2.60
C VAL A 46 -15.75 -5.36 -3.71
N GLY A 47 -17.05 -5.53 -4.01
CA GLY A 47 -17.76 -4.72 -4.99
C GLY A 47 -17.80 -3.24 -4.61
N GLY A 48 -18.02 -2.92 -3.34
CA GLY A 48 -17.97 -1.55 -2.83
C GLY A 48 -16.57 -0.92 -2.98
N LEU A 49 -15.51 -1.66 -2.63
CA LEU A 49 -14.14 -1.21 -2.83
C LEU A 49 -13.79 -1.01 -4.30
N ARG A 50 -14.19 -1.96 -5.15
CA ARG A 50 -13.99 -1.89 -6.61
C ARG A 50 -14.66 -0.66 -7.21
N ALA A 51 -15.86 -0.31 -6.75
CA ALA A 51 -16.63 0.81 -7.28
C ALA A 51 -15.97 2.17 -7.01
N ILE A 52 -15.37 2.35 -5.83
CA ILE A 52 -14.75 3.63 -5.43
C ILE A 52 -13.26 3.74 -5.82
N ALA A 53 -12.56 2.62 -6.04
CA ALA A 53 -11.12 2.59 -6.23
C ALA A 53 -10.61 3.50 -7.37
N PRO A 54 -11.22 3.58 -8.57
CA PRO A 54 -10.76 4.47 -9.62
C PRO A 54 -10.77 5.95 -9.21
N LEU A 55 -11.84 6.40 -8.59
CA LEU A 55 -11.99 7.77 -8.12
C LEU A 55 -11.04 8.07 -6.96
N LEU A 56 -10.90 7.13 -6.03
CA LEU A 56 -9.96 7.25 -4.91
C LEU A 56 -8.53 7.45 -5.41
N VAL A 57 -8.06 6.58 -6.31
CA VAL A 57 -6.68 6.64 -6.84
C VAL A 57 -6.44 7.97 -7.53
N PHE A 58 -7.38 8.43 -8.37
CA PHE A 58 -7.27 9.73 -9.02
C PHE A 58 -7.16 10.87 -8.01
N ALA A 59 -8.11 10.94 -7.06
CA ALA A 59 -8.17 12.05 -6.09
C ALA A 59 -6.93 12.11 -5.20
N LEU A 60 -6.48 10.95 -4.68
CA LEU A 60 -5.32 10.89 -3.77
C LEU A 60 -4.02 11.26 -4.47
N VAL A 61 -3.75 10.70 -5.66
CA VAL A 61 -2.51 10.98 -6.40
C VAL A 61 -2.47 12.42 -6.87
N ALA A 62 -3.59 12.93 -7.43
CA ALA A 62 -3.68 14.32 -7.86
C ALA A 62 -3.48 15.28 -6.68
N ASN A 63 -4.12 15.00 -5.55
CA ASN A 63 -3.98 15.83 -4.34
C ASN A 63 -2.53 15.79 -3.81
N ALA A 64 -1.95 14.61 -3.62
CA ALA A 64 -0.58 14.47 -3.12
C ALA A 64 0.44 15.27 -3.95
N LEU A 65 0.27 15.28 -5.28
CA LEU A 65 1.15 16.02 -6.18
C LEU A 65 0.87 17.53 -6.23
N SER A 66 -0.38 17.96 -5.99
CA SER A 66 -0.77 19.38 -5.98
C SER A 66 -0.25 20.14 -4.76
N GLN A 67 -0.12 19.48 -3.61
CA GLN A 67 0.29 20.07 -2.33
C GLN A 67 1.79 20.33 -2.23
N HIS A 68 2.57 19.92 -3.23
CA HIS A 68 4.02 20.11 -3.21
C HIS A 68 4.38 21.58 -3.36
N GLN A 69 4.73 22.25 -2.25
CA GLN A 69 5.19 23.64 -2.22
C GLN A 69 6.67 23.74 -2.61
N LYS A 70 7.02 24.74 -3.42
CA LYS A 70 8.41 25.15 -3.63
C LYS A 70 8.91 25.76 -2.31
N GLY A 71 9.54 24.96 -1.46
CA GLY A 71 9.96 25.38 -0.12
C GLY A 71 11.34 26.01 -0.09
N THR A 72 11.55 26.83 0.93
CA THR A 72 12.78 27.38 1.47
C THR A 72 13.98 26.41 1.44
N GLU A 73 15.21 26.91 1.60
CA GLU A 73 16.50 26.19 1.64
C GLU A 73 16.56 25.12 2.78
N THR A 74 15.68 24.18 2.75
CA THR A 74 15.60 23.02 3.64
C THR A 74 16.22 21.81 2.94
N ASN A 75 16.57 20.77 3.71
CA ASN A 75 17.05 19.51 3.15
C ASN A 75 15.95 18.71 2.40
N MET A 76 14.82 19.34 2.07
CA MET A 76 13.62 18.71 1.48
C MET A 76 13.92 17.95 0.18
N LYS A 77 14.78 18.51 -0.70
CA LYS A 77 15.18 17.78 -1.92
C LYS A 77 15.83 16.44 -1.61
N LYS A 78 16.71 16.40 -0.59
CA LYS A 78 17.35 15.15 -0.17
C LYS A 78 16.34 14.19 0.45
N VAL A 79 15.41 14.71 1.27
CA VAL A 79 14.35 13.90 1.89
C VAL A 79 13.48 13.25 0.82
N ILE A 80 12.97 14.01 -0.14
CA ILE A 80 12.13 13.49 -1.23
C ILE A 80 12.86 12.41 -2.04
N VAL A 81 14.13 12.67 -2.39
CA VAL A 81 14.95 11.67 -3.10
C VAL A 81 15.09 10.39 -2.28
N LEU A 82 15.32 10.49 -0.96
CA LEU A 82 15.42 9.33 -0.08
C LEU A 82 14.09 8.58 0.06
N TYR A 83 12.96 9.27 0.14
CA TYR A 83 11.64 8.65 0.15
C TYR A 83 11.38 7.83 -1.12
N LEU A 84 11.64 8.42 -2.28
CA LEU A 84 11.47 7.73 -3.58
C LEU A 84 12.47 6.59 -3.75
N LEU A 85 13.74 6.81 -3.40
CA LEU A 85 14.78 5.78 -3.45
C LEU A 85 14.48 4.61 -2.52
N GLY A 86 14.08 4.89 -1.28
CA GLY A 86 13.71 3.86 -0.29
C GLY A 86 12.50 3.06 -0.72
N THR A 87 11.47 3.72 -1.25
CA THR A 87 10.27 3.07 -1.78
C THR A 87 10.61 2.20 -3.01
N PHE A 88 11.40 2.71 -3.95
CA PHE A 88 11.84 1.95 -5.12
C PHE A 88 12.73 0.75 -4.71
N ALA A 89 13.69 0.95 -3.79
CA ALA A 89 14.54 -0.12 -3.29
C ALA A 89 13.72 -1.24 -2.62
N ALA A 90 12.69 -0.88 -1.85
CA ALA A 90 11.79 -1.85 -1.24
C ALA A 90 10.97 -2.62 -2.29
N ALA A 91 10.45 -1.94 -3.31
CA ALA A 91 9.78 -2.55 -4.45
C ALA A 91 10.70 -3.53 -5.19
N PHE A 92 11.91 -3.11 -5.49
CA PHE A 92 12.91 -3.95 -6.19
C PHE A 92 13.27 -5.19 -5.37
N VAL A 93 13.48 -5.04 -4.07
CA VAL A 93 13.73 -6.18 -3.16
C VAL A 93 12.55 -7.15 -3.17
N ALA A 94 11.32 -6.66 -3.16
CA ALA A 94 10.13 -7.51 -3.24
C ALA A 94 10.08 -8.33 -4.54
N VAL A 95 10.52 -7.76 -5.66
CA VAL A 95 10.70 -8.51 -6.94
C VAL A 95 11.75 -9.60 -6.78
N LEU A 96 12.92 -9.30 -6.22
CA LEU A 96 13.97 -10.30 -6.01
C LEU A 96 13.51 -11.43 -5.09
N VAL A 97 12.79 -11.09 -4.01
CA VAL A 97 12.21 -12.09 -3.10
C VAL A 97 11.23 -13.00 -3.82
N ASN A 98 10.40 -12.48 -4.72
CA ASN A 98 9.48 -13.32 -5.50
C ASN A 98 10.22 -14.30 -6.44
N TYR A 99 11.36 -13.93 -7.01
CA TYR A 99 12.16 -14.86 -7.82
C TYR A 99 12.77 -16.00 -6.98
N ILE A 100 13.11 -15.72 -5.72
CA ILE A 100 13.68 -16.72 -4.79
C ILE A 100 12.56 -17.59 -4.18
N PHE A 101 11.44 -16.97 -3.85
CA PHE A 101 10.29 -17.59 -3.20
C PHE A 101 9.01 -17.31 -4.00
N PRO A 102 8.84 -17.96 -5.17
CA PRO A 102 7.63 -17.78 -5.98
C PRO A 102 6.41 -18.31 -5.20
N ILE A 103 5.46 -17.41 -4.92
CA ILE A 103 4.24 -17.73 -4.19
C ILE A 103 3.10 -17.78 -5.18
N THR A 104 2.16 -18.69 -4.94
CA THR A 104 0.86 -18.76 -5.60
C THR A 104 -0.25 -18.50 -4.60
N ILE A 105 -1.32 -17.91 -5.07
CA ILE A 105 -2.54 -17.65 -4.30
C ILE A 105 -3.71 -18.38 -4.95
N THR A 106 -4.76 -18.59 -4.19
CA THR A 106 -5.95 -19.22 -4.77
C THR A 106 -6.86 -18.17 -5.38
N LEU A 107 -7.02 -18.24 -6.70
CA LEU A 107 -7.96 -17.40 -7.46
C LEU A 107 -9.09 -18.29 -7.96
N THR A 108 -10.33 -17.81 -7.87
CA THR A 108 -11.50 -18.48 -8.42
C THR A 108 -11.79 -17.90 -9.80
N GLY A 109 -11.57 -18.67 -10.85
CA GLY A 109 -11.77 -18.27 -12.23
C GLY A 109 -10.68 -18.84 -13.14
N LYS A 110 -11.03 -19.10 -14.39
CA LYS A 110 -10.01 -19.36 -15.41
C LYS A 110 -9.32 -18.02 -15.71
N ALA A 111 -7.99 -18.03 -15.77
CA ALA A 111 -7.28 -16.96 -16.46
C ALA A 111 -8.00 -16.77 -17.80
N ALA A 112 -8.43 -15.56 -18.10
CA ALA A 112 -8.65 -15.21 -19.49
C ALA A 112 -7.34 -15.61 -20.20
N GLU A 113 -7.41 -16.29 -21.33
CA GLU A 113 -6.26 -16.59 -22.17
C GLU A 113 -5.62 -15.25 -22.59
N GLY A 114 -5.02 -14.57 -21.62
CA GLY A 114 -4.19 -13.40 -21.80
C GLY A 114 -2.84 -13.95 -22.21
N SER A 115 -2.46 -13.76 -23.43
CA SER A 115 -1.08 -13.96 -23.88
C SER A 115 -0.18 -13.22 -22.90
N SER A 116 0.73 -13.98 -22.25
CA SER A 116 1.87 -13.36 -21.57
C SER A 116 2.47 -12.37 -22.54
N PRO A 117 2.77 -11.12 -22.10
CA PRO A 117 3.40 -10.16 -23.00
C PRO A 117 4.64 -10.80 -23.65
N ASN A 118 4.77 -10.67 -24.96
CA ASN A 118 5.91 -11.27 -25.71
C ASN A 118 7.23 -10.51 -25.46
N GLY A 119 7.40 -9.98 -24.24
CA GLY A 119 8.60 -9.27 -23.79
C GLY A 119 8.36 -7.79 -23.48
N ILE A 120 9.42 -7.15 -22.99
CA ILE A 120 9.42 -5.77 -22.49
C ILE A 120 8.88 -4.74 -23.51
N GLY A 121 9.10 -4.94 -24.81
CA GLY A 121 8.64 -4.03 -25.85
C GLY A 121 7.12 -3.95 -25.96
N GLU A 122 6.44 -5.10 -25.85
CA GLU A 122 4.96 -5.15 -25.86
C GLU A 122 4.38 -4.52 -24.59
N VAL A 123 4.99 -4.78 -23.44
CA VAL A 123 4.60 -4.18 -22.17
C VAL A 123 4.70 -2.65 -22.25
N ILE A 124 5.83 -2.12 -22.76
CA ILE A 124 6.02 -0.67 -22.90
C ILE A 124 5.00 -0.09 -23.89
N SER A 125 4.77 -0.74 -25.02
CA SER A 125 3.78 -0.26 -26.02
C SER A 125 2.38 -0.20 -25.41
N ASN A 126 1.96 -1.25 -24.71
CA ASN A 126 0.66 -1.30 -24.04
C ASN A 126 0.54 -0.25 -22.94
N LEU A 127 1.62 -0.01 -22.19
CA LEU A 127 1.68 1.06 -21.19
C LEU A 127 1.47 2.43 -21.81
N LEU A 128 2.22 2.74 -22.89
CA LEU A 128 2.13 4.04 -23.56
C LEU A 128 0.74 4.32 -24.11
N LEU A 129 0.09 3.30 -24.69
CA LEU A 129 -1.29 3.43 -25.17
C LEU A 129 -2.29 3.66 -24.05
N LYS A 130 -2.12 2.98 -22.91
CA LYS A 130 -2.98 3.16 -21.72
C LYS A 130 -2.80 4.51 -21.04
N ILE A 131 -1.60 5.11 -21.12
CA ILE A 131 -1.30 6.45 -20.56
C ILE A 131 -2.14 7.54 -21.22
N VAL A 132 -2.34 7.47 -22.52
CA VAL A 132 -3.02 8.51 -23.33
C VAL A 132 -4.51 8.26 -23.52
N ASP A 133 -5.08 7.30 -22.80
CA ASP A 133 -6.52 7.05 -22.82
C ASP A 133 -7.31 8.28 -22.34
N ASN A 134 -8.55 8.42 -22.80
CA ASN A 134 -9.42 9.50 -22.34
C ASN A 134 -9.63 9.40 -20.81
N PRO A 135 -9.47 10.50 -20.05
CA PRO A 135 -9.54 10.44 -18.58
C PRO A 135 -10.89 9.91 -18.05
N VAL A 136 -11.99 10.24 -18.70
CA VAL A 136 -13.32 9.74 -18.31
C VAL A 136 -13.44 8.26 -18.61
N ASN A 137 -12.98 7.82 -19.79
CA ASN A 137 -12.93 6.40 -20.15
C ASN A 137 -12.02 5.62 -19.21
N ALA A 138 -10.85 6.16 -18.88
CA ALA A 138 -9.92 5.53 -17.94
C ALA A 138 -10.58 5.28 -16.56
N LEU A 139 -11.34 6.25 -16.04
CA LEU A 139 -12.12 6.09 -14.80
C LEU A 139 -13.23 5.03 -14.96
N GLN A 140 -13.97 5.06 -16.06
CA GLN A 140 -15.10 4.17 -16.31
C GLN A 140 -14.65 2.71 -16.49
N GLN A 141 -13.56 2.49 -17.22
CA GLN A 141 -13.02 1.15 -17.50
C GLN A 141 -12.03 0.66 -16.43
N ALA A 142 -11.80 1.45 -15.38
CA ALA A 142 -10.76 1.19 -14.36
C ALA A 142 -9.37 0.96 -15.01
N ASN A 143 -9.03 1.77 -16.03
CA ASN A 143 -7.67 1.80 -16.59
C ASN A 143 -6.76 2.56 -15.62
N TYR A 144 -6.22 1.86 -14.63
CA TYR A 144 -5.45 2.49 -13.55
C TYR A 144 -4.17 3.18 -14.02
N ILE A 145 -3.57 2.75 -15.12
CA ILE A 145 -2.39 3.41 -15.72
C ILE A 145 -2.79 4.77 -16.27
N GLY A 146 -3.89 4.83 -17.03
CA GLY A 146 -4.47 6.09 -17.49
C GLY A 146 -4.89 6.99 -16.33
N ILE A 147 -5.54 6.42 -15.30
CA ILE A 147 -5.94 7.16 -14.09
C ILE A 147 -4.74 7.78 -13.40
N LEU A 148 -3.65 7.03 -13.16
CA LEU A 148 -2.42 7.54 -12.55
C LEU A 148 -1.77 8.63 -13.39
N SER A 149 -1.74 8.44 -14.71
CA SER A 149 -1.13 9.41 -15.63
C SER A 149 -1.89 10.73 -15.60
N TRP A 150 -3.20 10.68 -15.71
CA TRP A 150 -4.04 11.88 -15.63
C TRP A 150 -4.04 12.50 -14.24
N ALA A 151 -4.05 11.71 -13.18
CA ALA A 151 -3.91 12.22 -11.82
C ALA A 151 -2.58 12.95 -11.62
N THR A 152 -1.50 12.42 -12.22
CA THR A 152 -0.17 13.06 -12.17
C THR A 152 -0.16 14.39 -12.91
N VAL A 153 -0.65 14.41 -14.16
CA VAL A 153 -0.74 15.64 -14.98
C VAL A 153 -1.61 16.68 -14.29
N PHE A 154 -2.79 16.26 -13.79
CA PHE A 154 -3.73 17.14 -13.10
C PHE A 154 -3.13 17.70 -11.80
N GLY A 155 -2.49 16.85 -10.99
CA GLY A 155 -1.85 17.25 -9.74
C GLY A 155 -0.71 18.24 -9.97
N ILE A 156 0.11 18.03 -11.00
CA ILE A 156 1.20 18.95 -11.36
C ILE A 156 0.62 20.31 -11.84
N ALA A 157 -0.42 20.29 -12.69
CA ALA A 157 -1.07 21.52 -13.14
C ALA A 157 -1.70 22.30 -11.99
N MET A 158 -2.27 21.61 -11.02
CA MET A 158 -2.88 22.22 -9.82
C MET A 158 -1.88 22.92 -8.89
N ARG A 159 -0.57 22.67 -9.02
CA ARG A 159 0.46 23.41 -8.24
C ARG A 159 0.42 24.93 -8.45
N GLU A 160 0.05 25.34 -9.64
CA GLU A 160 -0.06 26.76 -10.03
C GLU A 160 -1.45 27.34 -9.77
N ALA A 161 -2.40 26.53 -9.33
CA ALA A 161 -3.75 26.96 -9.01
C ALA A 161 -3.81 27.72 -7.67
N SER A 162 -4.91 28.43 -7.45
CA SER A 162 -5.18 29.11 -6.18
C SER A 162 -5.26 28.11 -5.02
N GLU A 163 -4.96 28.54 -3.80
CA GLU A 163 -5.09 27.72 -2.60
C GLU A 163 -6.52 27.16 -2.45
N HIS A 164 -7.54 27.97 -2.75
CA HIS A 164 -8.93 27.52 -2.75
C HIS A 164 -9.18 26.32 -3.69
N SER A 165 -8.54 26.30 -4.86
CA SER A 165 -8.66 25.15 -5.79
C SER A 165 -7.95 23.90 -5.26
N LYS A 166 -6.81 24.07 -4.57
CA LYS A 166 -6.10 22.97 -3.90
C LYS A 166 -6.92 22.42 -2.73
N ASP A 167 -7.58 23.28 -1.96
CA ASP A 167 -8.47 22.89 -0.85
C ASP A 167 -9.68 22.07 -1.35
N LEU A 168 -10.22 22.42 -2.53
CA LEU A 168 -11.28 21.61 -3.15
C LEU A 168 -10.79 20.22 -3.52
N LEU A 169 -9.58 20.11 -4.08
CA LEU A 169 -8.98 18.81 -4.41
C LEU A 169 -8.67 17.99 -3.16
N GLN A 170 -8.16 18.63 -2.10
CA GLN A 170 -7.98 18.01 -0.79
C GLN A 170 -9.33 17.48 -0.26
N THR A 171 -10.37 18.31 -0.31
CA THR A 171 -11.73 17.93 0.12
C THR A 171 -12.24 16.70 -0.65
N LEU A 172 -12.01 16.64 -1.97
CA LEU A 172 -12.37 15.47 -2.78
C LEU A 172 -11.62 14.21 -2.33
N ALA A 173 -10.31 14.33 -2.06
CA ALA A 173 -9.49 13.24 -1.56
C ALA A 173 -9.96 12.76 -0.18
N ASP A 174 -10.30 13.69 0.71
CA ASP A 174 -10.81 13.38 2.05
C ASP A 174 -12.18 12.68 2.00
N ILE A 175 -13.10 13.15 1.15
CA ILE A 175 -14.42 12.53 0.97
C ILE A 175 -14.29 11.12 0.41
N THR A 176 -13.46 10.91 -0.61
CA THR A 176 -13.27 9.58 -1.19
C THR A 176 -12.62 8.63 -0.19
N SER A 177 -11.64 9.11 0.59
CA SER A 177 -11.03 8.36 1.69
C SER A 177 -12.05 8.00 2.77
N LYS A 178 -12.95 8.92 3.11
CA LYS A 178 -14.02 8.69 4.08
C LYS A 178 -15.02 7.63 3.63
N ILE A 179 -15.36 7.62 2.34
CA ILE A 179 -16.21 6.58 1.75
C ILE A 179 -15.54 5.21 1.87
N VAL A 180 -14.25 5.13 1.55
CA VAL A 180 -13.46 3.89 1.72
C VAL A 180 -13.42 3.45 3.18
N GLU A 181 -13.23 4.37 4.13
CA GLU A 181 -13.28 4.06 5.56
C GLU A 181 -14.63 3.44 5.96
N TRP A 182 -15.75 3.95 5.44
CA TRP A 182 -17.06 3.36 5.69
C TRP A 182 -17.17 1.92 5.15
N ILE A 183 -16.67 1.70 3.93
CA ILE A 183 -16.65 0.35 3.34
C ILE A 183 -15.73 -0.58 4.17
N ILE A 184 -14.55 -0.11 4.59
CA ILE A 184 -13.62 -0.88 5.42
C ILE A 184 -14.23 -1.21 6.80
N ASN A 185 -15.10 -0.38 7.34
CA ASN A 185 -15.81 -0.71 8.57
C ASN A 185 -16.77 -1.91 8.43
N LEU A 186 -17.14 -2.28 7.19
CA LEU A 186 -17.88 -3.50 6.87
C LEU A 186 -16.96 -4.72 6.68
N ALA A 187 -15.64 -4.54 6.70
CA ALA A 187 -14.66 -5.62 6.51
C ALA A 187 -14.87 -6.84 7.40
N PRO A 188 -15.28 -6.75 8.69
CA PRO A 188 -15.55 -7.94 9.50
C PRO A 188 -16.55 -8.90 8.85
N PHE A 189 -17.60 -8.37 8.26
CA PHE A 189 -18.64 -9.14 7.54
C PHE A 189 -18.16 -9.55 6.15
N GLY A 190 -17.50 -8.63 5.43
CA GLY A 190 -16.93 -8.92 4.11
C GLY A 190 -15.90 -10.04 4.17
N ILE A 191 -14.95 -9.97 5.11
CA ILE A 191 -13.90 -10.97 5.30
C ILE A 191 -14.49 -12.31 5.79
N LEU A 192 -15.51 -12.29 6.64
CA LEU A 192 -16.27 -13.49 7.00
C LEU A 192 -16.78 -14.20 5.72
N GLY A 193 -17.43 -13.47 4.81
CA GLY A 193 -17.94 -14.02 3.55
C GLY A 193 -16.84 -14.52 2.63
N LEU A 194 -15.71 -13.82 2.53
CA LEU A 194 -14.56 -14.22 1.71
C LEU A 194 -13.90 -15.49 2.25
N VAL A 195 -13.64 -15.56 3.55
CA VAL A 195 -13.07 -16.74 4.23
C VAL A 195 -14.01 -17.92 4.10
N PHE A 196 -15.30 -17.70 4.31
CA PHE A 196 -16.31 -18.73 4.10
C PHE A 196 -16.24 -19.32 2.69
N THR A 197 -16.28 -18.48 1.66
CA THR A 197 -16.27 -18.94 0.26
C THR A 197 -14.98 -19.68 -0.07
N THR A 198 -13.84 -19.19 0.41
CA THR A 198 -12.53 -19.82 0.18
C THR A 198 -12.47 -21.21 0.80
N ILE A 199 -12.86 -21.35 2.08
CA ILE A 199 -12.78 -22.64 2.78
C ILE A 199 -13.84 -23.62 2.29
N ALA A 200 -15.06 -23.16 2.03
CA ALA A 200 -16.12 -24.01 1.48
C ALA A 200 -15.75 -24.57 0.10
N GLY A 201 -15.00 -23.79 -0.72
CA GLY A 201 -14.56 -24.22 -2.06
C GLY A 201 -13.27 -25.02 -2.10
N GLN A 202 -12.32 -24.75 -1.20
CA GLN A 202 -10.93 -25.23 -1.30
C GLN A 202 -10.42 -25.94 -0.04
N GLY A 203 -11.23 -25.95 1.04
CA GLY A 203 -10.83 -26.54 2.32
C GLY A 203 -9.86 -25.68 3.13
N LEU A 204 -9.42 -26.21 4.27
CA LEU A 204 -8.50 -25.54 5.19
C LEU A 204 -7.09 -25.32 4.62
N SER A 205 -6.70 -26.05 3.58
CA SER A 205 -5.39 -25.90 2.93
C SER A 205 -5.16 -24.51 2.35
N ALA A 206 -6.24 -23.81 1.98
CA ALA A 206 -6.13 -22.41 1.52
C ALA A 206 -5.55 -21.48 2.60
N LEU A 207 -5.83 -21.72 3.88
CA LEU A 207 -5.27 -20.90 4.98
C LEU A 207 -3.76 -21.06 5.13
N SER A 208 -3.20 -22.22 4.83
CA SER A 208 -1.74 -22.44 4.88
C SER A 208 -1.04 -21.60 3.81
N ASN A 209 -1.61 -21.49 2.61
CA ASN A 209 -1.07 -20.64 1.53
C ASN A 209 -1.09 -19.16 1.91
N TYR A 210 -2.14 -18.70 2.57
CA TYR A 210 -2.19 -17.33 3.10
C TYR A 210 -1.16 -17.08 4.22
N GLY A 211 -0.88 -18.11 5.04
CA GLY A 211 0.17 -18.05 6.05
C GLY A 211 1.56 -17.90 5.43
N ILE A 212 1.86 -18.65 4.37
CA ILE A 212 3.14 -18.55 3.62
C ILE A 212 3.25 -17.18 2.94
N LEU A 213 2.19 -16.74 2.27
CA LEU A 213 2.14 -15.40 1.65
C LEU A 213 2.43 -14.30 2.67
N LEU A 214 1.77 -14.35 3.82
CA LEU A 214 1.96 -13.37 4.90
C LEU A 214 3.39 -13.41 5.43
N LEU A 215 3.97 -14.60 5.59
CA LEU A 215 5.32 -14.77 6.09
C LEU A 215 6.36 -14.18 5.14
N VAL A 216 6.22 -14.42 3.83
CA VAL A 216 7.13 -13.83 2.82
C VAL A 216 6.95 -12.32 2.74
N LEU A 217 5.72 -11.83 2.81
CA LEU A 217 5.41 -10.41 2.74
C LEU A 217 5.98 -9.66 3.96
N VAL A 218 5.71 -10.13 5.17
CA VAL A 218 6.25 -9.55 6.41
C VAL A 218 7.76 -9.75 6.50
N GLY A 219 8.28 -10.90 6.09
CA GLY A 219 9.70 -11.19 6.01
C GLY A 219 10.43 -10.21 5.07
N THR A 220 9.84 -9.90 3.92
CA THR A 220 10.38 -8.88 2.99
C THR A 220 10.38 -7.49 3.62
N MET A 221 9.29 -7.09 4.28
CA MET A 221 9.24 -5.80 5.00
C MET A 221 10.29 -5.73 6.11
N ALA A 222 10.47 -6.81 6.88
CA ALA A 222 11.50 -6.91 7.91
C ALA A 222 12.91 -6.84 7.31
N PHE A 223 13.16 -7.48 6.17
CA PHE A 223 14.42 -7.39 5.46
C PHE A 223 14.70 -5.96 4.98
N VAL A 224 13.71 -5.27 4.44
CA VAL A 224 13.84 -3.85 4.08
C VAL A 224 14.17 -3.01 5.31
N ALA A 225 13.44 -3.20 6.42
CA ALA A 225 13.64 -2.44 7.65
C ALA A 225 15.02 -2.66 8.30
N LEU A 226 15.52 -3.91 8.27
CA LEU A 226 16.72 -4.32 9.04
C LEU A 226 17.98 -4.47 8.20
N VAL A 227 17.87 -4.47 6.86
CA VAL A 227 19.03 -4.59 5.96
C VAL A 227 19.09 -3.41 4.99
N ILE A 228 18.05 -3.18 4.18
CA ILE A 228 18.09 -2.16 3.14
C ILE A 228 18.15 -0.75 3.73
N ASN A 229 17.25 -0.43 4.66
CA ASN A 229 17.25 0.88 5.31
C ASN A 229 18.57 1.16 6.07
N PRO A 230 19.11 0.23 6.89
CA PRO A 230 20.43 0.39 7.47
C PRO A 230 21.55 0.63 6.44
N LEU A 231 21.51 -0.03 5.28
CA LEU A 231 22.49 0.22 4.22
C LEU A 231 22.36 1.66 3.70
N ILE A 232 21.17 2.15 3.42
CA ILE A 232 20.93 3.53 2.99
C ILE A 232 21.47 4.51 4.06
N VAL A 233 21.14 4.27 5.32
CA VAL A 233 21.61 5.08 6.45
C VAL A 233 23.16 5.08 6.51
N PHE A 234 23.79 3.91 6.43
CA PHE A 234 25.25 3.78 6.46
C PHE A 234 25.92 4.58 5.34
N PHE A 235 25.41 4.50 4.11
CA PHE A 235 25.97 5.27 3.00
C PHE A 235 25.81 6.79 3.17
N MET A 236 24.75 7.23 3.83
CA MET A 236 24.46 8.64 4.05
C MET A 236 25.24 9.26 5.20
N ILE A 237 25.29 8.58 6.36
CA ILE A 237 25.89 9.15 7.58
C ILE A 237 27.29 8.59 7.89
N ARG A 238 27.69 7.48 7.26
CA ARG A 238 29.01 6.83 7.43
C ARG A 238 29.33 6.45 8.89
N LYS A 239 28.30 6.03 9.64
CA LYS A 239 28.38 5.49 11.00
C LYS A 239 27.50 4.25 11.14
N ASN A 240 27.53 3.62 12.33
CA ASN A 240 26.65 2.49 12.61
C ASN A 240 25.18 2.90 12.47
N PRO A 241 24.41 2.30 11.54
CA PRO A 241 23.03 2.71 11.27
C PRO A 241 22.03 2.24 12.33
N TYR A 242 22.33 1.14 13.03
CA TYR A 242 21.34 0.44 13.84
C TYR A 242 20.80 1.22 15.04
N PRO A 243 21.58 2.04 15.77
CA PRO A 243 21.03 2.83 16.86
C PRO A 243 19.89 3.75 16.39
N LEU A 244 20.05 4.43 15.25
CA LEU A 244 19.01 5.31 14.68
C LEU A 244 17.83 4.50 14.14
N VAL A 245 18.10 3.43 13.38
CA VAL A 245 17.07 2.56 12.81
C VAL A 245 16.19 1.97 13.91
N PHE A 246 16.79 1.40 14.96
CA PHE A 246 16.01 0.83 16.07
C PHE A 246 15.26 1.89 16.87
N LYS A 247 15.79 3.10 17.02
CA LYS A 247 15.06 4.19 17.67
C LYS A 247 13.81 4.56 16.86
N CYS A 248 13.92 4.69 15.52
CA CYS A 248 12.78 4.97 14.65
C CYS A 248 11.74 3.82 14.67
N LEU A 249 12.18 2.57 14.58
CA LEU A 249 11.29 1.42 14.65
C LEU A 249 10.57 1.32 16.00
N ARG A 250 11.29 1.53 17.10
CA ARG A 250 10.73 1.42 18.46
C ARG A 250 9.71 2.50 18.76
N VAL A 251 9.96 3.73 18.38
CA VAL A 251 9.08 4.88 18.72
C VAL A 251 7.98 5.04 17.69
N SER A 252 8.36 5.26 16.43
CA SER A 252 7.42 5.47 15.33
C SER A 252 6.78 4.15 14.86
N GLY A 253 7.62 3.14 14.55
CA GLY A 253 7.15 1.89 13.98
C GLY A 253 6.17 1.15 14.88
N VAL A 254 6.44 1.03 16.18
CA VAL A 254 5.53 0.36 17.14
C VAL A 254 4.20 1.09 17.21
N THR A 255 4.20 2.42 17.30
CA THR A 255 2.94 3.19 17.34
C THR A 255 2.16 3.04 16.04
N ALA A 256 2.84 3.14 14.91
CA ALA A 256 2.25 2.98 13.58
C ALA A 256 1.68 1.57 13.36
N PHE A 257 2.35 0.53 13.86
CA PHE A 257 1.86 -0.86 13.82
C PHE A 257 0.48 -1.00 14.44
N PHE A 258 0.26 -0.40 15.60
CA PHE A 258 -1.03 -0.52 16.30
C PHE A 258 -2.10 0.43 15.77
N THR A 259 -1.72 1.62 15.32
CA THR A 259 -2.67 2.59 14.76
C THR A 259 -3.07 2.28 13.32
N ARG A 260 -2.18 1.64 12.56
CA ARG A 260 -2.36 1.35 11.12
C ARG A 260 -2.68 2.61 10.32
N SER A 261 -2.12 3.73 10.74
CA SER A 261 -2.33 5.02 10.09
C SER A 261 -1.08 5.88 10.20
N SER A 262 -0.40 6.09 9.07
CA SER A 262 0.75 6.99 8.99
C SER A 262 0.35 8.44 9.34
N ALA A 263 -0.85 8.86 8.93
CA ALA A 263 -1.36 10.19 9.27
C ALA A 263 -1.58 10.37 10.78
N ALA A 264 -2.15 9.37 11.47
CA ALA A 264 -2.31 9.41 12.92
C ALA A 264 -0.97 9.39 13.68
N ASN A 265 0.10 8.94 13.02
CA ASN A 265 1.44 8.86 13.60
C ASN A 265 2.27 10.14 13.40
N ILE A 266 1.80 11.11 12.60
CA ILE A 266 2.49 12.39 12.36
C ILE A 266 2.96 13.08 13.66
N PRO A 267 2.12 13.24 14.70
CA PRO A 267 2.56 13.90 15.93
C PRO A 267 3.69 13.15 16.66
N VAL A 268 3.67 11.80 16.63
CA VAL A 268 4.72 10.96 17.20
C VAL A 268 6.02 11.13 16.42
N ASN A 269 5.95 11.16 15.11
CA ASN A 269 7.11 11.35 14.23
C ASN A 269 7.72 12.73 14.38
N MET A 270 6.91 13.78 14.46
CA MET A 270 7.38 15.15 14.68
C MET A 270 8.11 15.29 16.01
N ARG A 271 7.54 14.73 17.09
CA ARG A 271 8.20 14.70 18.39
C ARG A 271 9.51 13.93 18.37
N LEU A 272 9.56 12.80 17.67
CA LEU A 272 10.80 12.03 17.53
C LEU A 272 11.86 12.81 16.74
N CYS A 273 11.49 13.56 15.72
CA CYS A 273 12.39 14.46 15.00
C CYS A 273 12.96 15.55 15.92
N GLU A 274 12.12 16.16 16.77
CA GLU A 274 12.53 17.12 17.79
C GLU A 274 13.54 16.49 18.79
N GLU A 275 13.26 15.30 19.31
CA GLU A 275 14.14 14.55 20.19
C GLU A 275 15.49 14.17 19.53
N LEU A 276 15.54 14.06 18.21
CA LEU A 276 16.75 13.84 17.43
C LEU A 276 17.52 15.14 17.14
N GLY A 277 16.97 16.30 17.52
CA GLY A 277 17.55 17.63 17.30
C GLY A 277 17.53 18.09 15.85
N LEU A 278 16.54 17.61 15.06
CA LEU A 278 16.36 18.01 13.67
C LEU A 278 15.75 19.41 13.55
N ASN A 279 15.96 20.04 12.39
CA ASN A 279 15.43 21.36 12.11
C ASN A 279 13.89 21.33 11.98
N PRO A 280 13.15 22.13 12.77
CA PRO A 280 11.69 22.22 12.68
C PRO A 280 11.17 22.58 11.28
N ASP A 281 11.86 23.45 10.54
CA ASP A 281 11.47 23.85 9.18
C ASP A 281 11.55 22.67 8.19
N THR A 282 12.41 21.69 8.46
CA THR A 282 12.50 20.47 7.65
C THR A 282 11.42 19.47 8.04
N TYR A 283 11.34 19.09 9.32
CA TYR A 283 10.45 18.00 9.70
C TYR A 283 8.97 18.37 9.72
N SER A 284 8.62 19.65 9.92
CA SER A 284 7.22 20.11 9.85
C SER A 284 6.61 19.91 8.45
N VAL A 285 7.45 19.87 7.41
CA VAL A 285 7.03 19.62 6.03
C VAL A 285 7.25 18.16 5.64
N SER A 286 8.44 17.60 5.96
CA SER A 286 8.81 16.26 5.52
C SER A 286 7.94 15.18 6.15
N ILE A 287 7.58 15.28 7.42
CA ILE A 287 6.81 14.24 8.11
C ILE A 287 5.37 14.14 7.57
N PRO A 288 4.60 15.23 7.42
CA PRO A 288 3.30 15.17 6.75
C PRO A 288 3.41 14.66 5.30
N LEU A 289 4.41 15.12 4.54
CA LEU A 289 4.64 14.65 3.18
C LEU A 289 4.99 13.15 3.14
N GLY A 290 5.86 12.69 4.04
CA GLY A 290 6.28 11.29 4.17
C GLY A 290 5.10 10.36 4.40
N SER A 291 4.14 10.78 5.24
CA SER A 291 2.94 9.99 5.54
C SER A 291 2.08 9.63 4.31
N THR A 292 2.35 10.27 3.16
CA THR A 292 1.65 10.01 1.88
C THR A 292 2.59 9.56 0.75
N VAL A 293 3.86 9.96 0.76
CA VAL A 293 4.81 9.73 -0.35
C VAL A 293 5.79 8.59 -0.04
N ASN A 294 6.19 8.42 1.22
CA ASN A 294 7.17 7.42 1.63
C ASN A 294 6.50 6.09 2.00
N MET A 295 6.22 5.28 1.00
CA MET A 295 5.34 4.12 1.10
C MET A 295 6.04 2.80 0.74
N ALA A 296 7.23 2.56 1.33
CA ALA A 296 8.05 1.38 1.06
C ALA A 296 7.30 0.05 1.33
N GLY A 297 6.57 -0.04 2.43
CA GLY A 297 5.77 -1.22 2.78
C GLY A 297 4.61 -1.44 1.81
N ALA A 298 3.93 -0.36 1.37
CA ALA A 298 2.88 -0.43 0.36
C ALA A 298 3.43 -0.94 -0.98
N ALA A 299 4.61 -0.48 -1.40
CA ALA A 299 5.26 -0.97 -2.60
C ALA A 299 5.58 -2.47 -2.51
N VAL A 300 6.08 -2.96 -1.37
CA VAL A 300 6.28 -4.41 -1.11
C VAL A 300 4.97 -5.18 -1.24
N THR A 301 3.89 -4.67 -0.63
CA THR A 301 2.56 -5.30 -0.69
C THR A 301 2.06 -5.42 -2.12
N ILE A 302 2.10 -4.32 -2.88
CA ILE A 302 1.66 -4.27 -4.28
C ILE A 302 2.43 -5.29 -5.12
N ILE A 303 3.76 -5.31 -5.01
CA ILE A 303 4.63 -6.21 -5.79
C ILE A 303 4.34 -7.68 -5.46
N ILE A 304 4.40 -8.06 -4.18
CA ILE A 304 4.29 -9.48 -3.79
C ILE A 304 2.91 -10.03 -4.15
N LEU A 305 1.84 -9.29 -3.91
CA LEU A 305 0.50 -9.73 -4.25
C LEU A 305 0.27 -9.80 -5.77
N THR A 306 0.79 -8.85 -6.52
CA THR A 306 0.71 -8.86 -7.99
C THR A 306 1.49 -10.03 -8.59
N LEU A 307 2.72 -10.27 -8.13
CA LEU A 307 3.54 -11.37 -8.63
C LEU A 307 2.99 -12.72 -8.18
N ALA A 308 2.38 -12.82 -6.99
CA ALA A 308 1.67 -14.02 -6.58
C ALA A 308 0.48 -14.33 -7.51
N ALA A 309 -0.23 -13.31 -7.99
CA ALA A 309 -1.26 -13.49 -9.01
C ALA A 309 -0.67 -13.93 -10.35
N ALA A 310 0.40 -13.30 -10.80
CA ALA A 310 1.09 -13.67 -12.04
C ALA A 310 1.59 -15.12 -12.00
N ASN A 311 2.22 -15.54 -10.89
CA ASN A 311 2.64 -16.92 -10.69
C ASN A 311 1.47 -17.91 -10.74
N THR A 312 0.34 -17.56 -10.11
CA THR A 312 -0.88 -18.38 -10.09
C THR A 312 -1.47 -18.56 -11.49
N LEU A 313 -1.40 -17.50 -12.30
CA LEU A 313 -1.90 -17.48 -13.68
C LEU A 313 -0.87 -18.00 -14.69
N HIS A 314 0.28 -18.48 -14.22
CA HIS A 314 1.41 -18.94 -15.05
C HIS A 314 1.93 -17.88 -16.04
N ILE A 315 1.79 -16.60 -15.69
CA ILE A 315 2.33 -15.48 -16.48
C ILE A 315 3.83 -15.41 -16.25
N GLN A 316 4.60 -15.53 -17.34
CA GLN A 316 6.06 -15.38 -17.28
C GLN A 316 6.42 -13.90 -17.12
N VAL A 317 7.11 -13.56 -16.04
CA VAL A 317 7.55 -12.21 -15.75
C VAL A 317 9.07 -12.14 -15.95
N ASP A 318 9.51 -11.54 -17.06
CA ASP A 318 10.93 -11.29 -17.28
C ASP A 318 11.46 -10.17 -16.37
N PHE A 319 12.78 -10.13 -16.20
CA PHE A 319 13.43 -9.18 -15.28
C PHE A 319 13.16 -7.71 -15.66
N GLY A 320 13.12 -7.40 -16.97
CA GLY A 320 12.85 -6.03 -17.43
C GLY A 320 11.44 -5.59 -17.10
N THR A 321 10.44 -6.45 -17.31
CA THR A 321 9.05 -6.19 -16.92
C THR A 321 8.90 -6.07 -15.41
N ALA A 322 9.63 -6.89 -14.62
CA ALA A 322 9.64 -6.79 -13.17
C ALA A 322 10.27 -5.47 -12.66
N LEU A 323 11.25 -4.95 -13.37
CA LEU A 323 11.83 -3.63 -13.07
C LEU A 323 10.80 -2.51 -13.33
N ILE A 324 10.06 -2.58 -14.45
CA ILE A 324 8.96 -1.64 -14.73
C ILE A 324 7.90 -1.73 -13.63
N LEU A 325 7.55 -2.95 -13.22
CA LEU A 325 6.62 -3.16 -12.10
C LEU A 325 7.10 -2.48 -10.82
N SER A 326 8.42 -2.54 -10.52
CA SER A 326 8.99 -1.84 -9.35
C SER A 326 8.79 -0.33 -9.42
N VAL A 327 8.97 0.27 -10.59
CA VAL A 327 8.74 1.71 -10.81
C VAL A 327 7.26 2.05 -10.66
N VAL A 328 6.38 1.29 -11.31
CA VAL A 328 4.92 1.51 -11.25
C VAL A 328 4.42 1.33 -9.83
N ALA A 329 4.87 0.31 -9.11
CA ALA A 329 4.48 0.09 -7.72
C ALA A 329 4.96 1.22 -6.80
N ALA A 330 6.20 1.72 -6.98
CA ALA A 330 6.72 2.84 -6.20
C ALA A 330 5.93 4.14 -6.43
N ILE A 331 5.58 4.43 -7.69
CA ILE A 331 4.75 5.60 -8.03
C ILE A 331 3.33 5.43 -7.48
N SER A 332 2.74 4.24 -7.68
CA SER A 332 1.38 3.95 -7.20
C SER A 332 1.29 4.03 -5.69
N ALA A 333 2.31 3.50 -4.99
CA ALA A 333 2.37 3.52 -3.53
C ALA A 333 2.27 4.94 -2.95
N CYS A 334 2.79 5.97 -3.65
CA CYS A 334 2.59 7.37 -3.26
C CYS A 334 1.12 7.82 -3.26
N GLY A 335 0.24 7.05 -3.90
CA GLY A 335 -1.22 7.24 -3.87
C GLY A 335 -1.92 6.37 -2.82
N ALA A 336 -1.18 5.55 -2.08
CA ALA A 336 -1.75 4.82 -0.95
C ALA A 336 -1.99 5.81 0.18
N SER A 337 -3.20 6.31 0.29
CA SER A 337 -3.60 7.15 1.43
C SER A 337 -3.25 6.45 2.75
N GLY A 338 -2.88 7.23 3.78
CA GLY A 338 -2.65 6.72 5.14
C GLY A 338 -3.89 6.06 5.81
N VAL A 339 -4.81 5.53 5.01
CA VAL A 339 -5.99 4.74 5.43
C VAL A 339 -5.62 3.26 5.42
N ALA A 340 -6.08 2.52 6.42
CA ALA A 340 -5.87 1.08 6.52
C ALA A 340 -6.33 0.35 5.23
N GLY A 341 -5.44 -0.48 4.67
CA GLY A 341 -5.71 -1.25 3.45
C GLY A 341 -5.67 -0.44 2.14
N GLY A 342 -5.23 0.83 2.17
CA GLY A 342 -5.14 1.68 0.98
C GLY A 342 -4.22 1.11 -0.11
N SER A 343 -3.12 0.49 0.26
CA SER A 343 -2.18 -0.16 -0.66
C SER A 343 -2.81 -1.29 -1.47
N LEU A 344 -3.75 -2.04 -0.87
CA LEU A 344 -4.44 -3.14 -1.53
C LEU A 344 -5.25 -2.67 -2.74
N LEU A 345 -5.81 -1.46 -2.66
CA LEU A 345 -6.61 -0.88 -3.75
C LEU A 345 -5.75 -0.46 -4.95
N LEU A 346 -4.43 -0.47 -4.82
CA LEU A 346 -3.47 -0.17 -5.89
C LEU A 346 -2.96 -1.43 -6.61
N ILE A 347 -3.26 -2.62 -6.09
CA ILE A 347 -2.90 -3.89 -6.73
C ILE A 347 -3.43 -3.99 -8.18
N PRO A 348 -4.68 -3.57 -8.50
CA PRO A 348 -5.16 -3.60 -9.87
C PRO A 348 -4.32 -2.78 -10.85
N VAL A 349 -3.69 -1.70 -10.40
CA VAL A 349 -2.74 -0.91 -11.19
C VAL A 349 -1.58 -1.80 -11.67
N ALA A 350 -0.94 -2.48 -10.73
CA ALA A 350 0.20 -3.37 -11.00
C ALA A 350 -0.22 -4.61 -11.81
N CYS A 351 -1.37 -5.21 -11.49
CA CYS A 351 -1.95 -6.33 -12.23
C CYS A 351 -2.22 -6.00 -13.70
N SER A 352 -2.61 -4.77 -14.00
CA SER A 352 -2.91 -4.33 -15.36
C SER A 352 -1.70 -4.32 -16.29
N LEU A 353 -0.46 -4.30 -15.74
CA LEU A 353 0.79 -4.46 -16.51
C LEU A 353 0.89 -5.83 -17.18
N PHE A 354 0.34 -6.84 -16.56
CA PHE A 354 0.38 -8.23 -16.98
C PHE A 354 -0.90 -8.68 -17.71
N GLY A 355 -1.78 -7.74 -18.05
CA GLY A 355 -3.07 -8.08 -18.66
C GLY A 355 -4.03 -8.82 -17.73
N ILE A 356 -3.73 -8.88 -16.42
CA ILE A 356 -4.62 -9.47 -15.41
C ILE A 356 -5.87 -8.61 -15.32
N THR A 357 -7.03 -9.23 -15.55
CA THR A 357 -8.31 -8.53 -15.56
C THR A 357 -8.63 -7.93 -14.19
N ASN A 358 -9.41 -6.85 -14.18
CA ASN A 358 -9.79 -6.20 -12.92
C ASN A 358 -10.54 -7.14 -11.98
N ASP A 359 -11.30 -8.11 -12.50
CA ASP A 359 -12.00 -9.12 -11.70
C ASP A 359 -11.03 -10.03 -10.94
N LEU A 360 -9.96 -10.48 -11.58
CA LEU A 360 -8.93 -11.28 -10.95
C LEU A 360 -8.09 -10.44 -9.98
N ALA A 361 -7.75 -9.21 -10.36
CA ALA A 361 -7.04 -8.28 -9.49
C ALA A 361 -7.82 -7.99 -8.20
N MET A 362 -9.15 -7.85 -8.27
CA MET A 362 -9.99 -7.67 -7.08
C MET A 362 -10.10 -8.93 -6.21
N GLN A 363 -9.91 -10.12 -6.77
CA GLN A 363 -9.75 -11.34 -5.95
C GLN A 363 -8.42 -11.30 -5.18
N VAL A 364 -7.34 -10.84 -5.82
CA VAL A 364 -6.05 -10.61 -5.12
C VAL A 364 -6.19 -9.61 -4.00
N VAL A 365 -6.91 -8.51 -4.23
CA VAL A 365 -7.27 -7.52 -3.19
C VAL A 365 -8.00 -8.19 -2.03
N SER A 366 -8.94 -9.10 -2.33
CA SER A 366 -9.68 -9.85 -1.32
C SER A 366 -8.77 -10.73 -0.46
N VAL A 367 -7.80 -11.40 -1.06
CA VAL A 367 -6.76 -12.15 -0.33
C VAL A 367 -5.96 -11.21 0.57
N GLY A 368 -5.57 -10.04 0.05
CA GLY A 368 -4.91 -9.00 0.82
C GLY A 368 -5.70 -8.58 2.06
N PHE A 369 -7.02 -8.39 1.95
CA PHE A 369 -7.86 -8.07 3.11
C PHE A 369 -7.96 -9.20 4.13
N ILE A 370 -7.92 -10.48 3.72
CA ILE A 370 -7.91 -11.62 4.65
C ILE A 370 -6.67 -11.59 5.55
N ILE A 371 -5.49 -11.32 4.98
CA ILE A 371 -4.23 -11.22 5.72
C ILE A 371 -3.97 -9.82 6.27
N GLY A 372 -4.81 -8.84 5.93
CA GLY A 372 -4.59 -7.41 6.04
C GLY A 372 -4.37 -6.89 7.46
N VAL A 373 -4.82 -7.60 8.50
CA VAL A 373 -4.60 -7.15 9.89
C VAL A 373 -3.10 -7.06 10.21
N ILE A 374 -2.35 -8.11 9.93
CA ILE A 374 -0.91 -8.16 10.21
C ILE A 374 -0.12 -7.45 9.11
N GLN A 375 -0.49 -7.69 7.84
CA GLN A 375 0.16 -7.09 6.68
C GLN A 375 0.19 -5.56 6.79
N ASP A 376 -0.97 -4.92 6.97
CA ASP A 376 -1.13 -3.46 7.02
C ASP A 376 -0.48 -2.85 8.27
N SER A 377 -0.46 -3.58 9.40
CA SER A 377 0.28 -3.17 10.59
C SER A 377 1.79 -3.11 10.34
N CYS A 378 2.37 -4.14 9.70
CA CYS A 378 3.79 -4.18 9.37
C CYS A 378 4.13 -3.15 8.28
N GLU A 379 3.27 -3.00 7.27
CA GLU A 379 3.37 -2.01 6.21
C GLU A 379 3.45 -0.59 6.80
N THR A 380 2.49 -0.24 7.64
CA THR A 380 2.43 1.10 8.25
C THR A 380 3.60 1.34 9.20
N ALA A 381 4.05 0.33 9.93
CA ALA A 381 5.23 0.42 10.78
C ALA A 381 6.49 0.74 9.97
N LEU A 382 6.67 0.07 8.83
CA LEU A 382 7.80 0.33 7.92
C LEU A 382 7.70 1.73 7.31
N ASN A 383 6.54 2.10 6.73
CA ASN A 383 6.34 3.40 6.12
C ASN A 383 6.63 4.53 7.11
N SER A 384 5.93 4.55 8.24
CA SER A 384 6.00 5.65 9.20
C SER A 384 7.35 5.77 9.90
N SER A 385 8.02 4.66 10.23
CA SER A 385 9.35 4.72 10.83
C SER A 385 10.41 5.27 9.88
N THR A 386 10.26 5.04 8.58
CA THR A 386 11.16 5.59 7.56
C THR A 386 10.91 7.04 7.24
N ASP A 387 9.73 7.62 7.56
CA ASP A 387 9.51 9.06 7.47
C ASP A 387 10.53 9.81 8.34
N VAL A 388 10.67 9.40 9.59
CA VAL A 388 11.65 9.98 10.52
C VAL A 388 13.07 9.62 10.11
N LEU A 389 13.32 8.36 9.77
CA LEU A 389 14.65 7.87 9.43
C LEU A 389 15.26 8.64 8.26
N PHE A 390 14.52 8.79 7.16
CA PHE A 390 15.01 9.48 5.97
C PHE A 390 15.07 11.00 6.14
N THR A 391 14.16 11.60 6.90
CA THR A 391 14.28 13.00 7.31
C THR A 391 15.56 13.21 8.13
N ALA A 392 15.81 12.34 9.11
CA ALA A 392 17.00 12.43 9.97
C ALA A 392 18.30 12.31 9.18
N ILE A 393 18.45 11.29 8.32
CA ILE A 393 19.70 11.09 7.58
C ILE A 393 19.92 12.15 6.49
N ALA A 394 18.86 12.70 5.91
CA ALA A 394 18.97 13.81 4.97
C ALA A 394 19.66 15.01 5.62
N GLU A 395 19.28 15.33 6.85
CA GLU A 395 19.84 16.45 7.60
C GLU A 395 21.19 16.10 8.22
N MET A 396 21.29 14.96 8.93
CA MET A 396 22.52 14.50 9.58
C MET A 396 23.67 14.30 8.60
N SER A 397 23.38 14.02 7.31
CA SER A 397 24.44 13.91 6.27
C SER A 397 25.26 15.19 6.14
N SER A 398 24.68 16.34 6.49
CA SER A 398 25.34 17.65 6.44
C SER A 398 26.01 18.03 7.79
N TRP A 399 25.77 17.30 8.86
CA TRP A 399 26.36 17.58 10.17
C TRP A 399 27.82 17.16 10.25
N PRO A 400 28.62 17.76 11.14
CA PRO A 400 29.95 17.24 11.51
C PRO A 400 29.86 15.78 11.96
N LYS A 401 30.87 14.97 11.60
CA LYS A 401 30.84 13.51 11.86
C LYS A 401 30.61 13.16 13.34
N GLU A 402 31.16 13.98 14.24
CA GLU A 402 31.05 13.78 15.69
C GLU A 402 29.59 13.89 16.19
N LYS A 403 28.79 14.74 15.53
CA LYS A 403 27.37 15.00 15.90
C LYS A 403 26.37 14.07 15.24
N ARG A 404 26.80 13.23 14.28
CA ARG A 404 25.90 12.25 13.64
C ARG A 404 25.61 11.13 14.63
N TYR A 405 24.44 10.55 14.46
CA TYR A 405 23.91 9.49 15.33
C TYR A 405 24.79 8.23 15.37
#